data_402b9531eeddf385fa1b95d558b42de6
#
_entry.id   402b9531eeddf385fa1b95d558b42de6
#
_cell.length_a   1.000
_cell.length_b   1.000
_cell.length_c   1.000
_cell.angle_alpha   90.00
_cell.angle_beta   90.00
_cell.angle_gamma   90.00
#
_symmetry.space_group_name_H-M   'P 1'
#
loop_
_entity.id
_entity.type
_entity.pdbx_description
1 polymer ?
#
loop_
_entity_poly.entity_id
_entity_poly.type
_entity_poly.pdbx_seq_one_letter_code
_entity_poly.pdbx_strand_id
1 'polypeptide(L)'
;IGGYCSDFGRTLAVGKSGSELEEVYDIVIESAAAGLSAVKPGVLARDVDRATRKVIEDAGYGDKFRHRTGHCIGLDVHEYPFISEEDETVLEAGMTFTIEPSIFWPGRVGARIEDIIVVTQEGGRKLNDYSDDFVIIDSASASLDTGGDGCAHDHQERAGCLPDEVLPE
;
A
#
# COMPACT_ATOMS: atom_id res chain seq x y z
N ILE A 1 -5.32 -5.05 16.64
CA ILE A 1 -5.05 -5.10 18.07
C ILE A 1 -6.25 -4.50 18.79
N GLY A 2 -6.91 -5.24 19.71
CA GLY A 2 -8.09 -4.73 20.42
C GLY A 2 -9.31 -4.43 19.54
N GLY A 3 -9.42 -5.05 18.37
CA GLY A 3 -10.47 -4.82 17.39
C GLY A 3 -10.14 -3.76 16.33
N TYR A 4 -9.04 -3.04 16.47
CA TYR A 4 -8.58 -2.09 15.46
C TYR A 4 -7.83 -2.80 14.32
N CYS A 5 -8.10 -2.36 13.10
CA CYS A 5 -7.43 -2.84 11.90
C CYS A 5 -6.01 -2.30 11.78
N SER A 6 -5.20 -2.97 10.97
CA SER A 6 -3.87 -2.52 10.54
C SER A 6 -3.76 -2.70 9.04
N ASP A 7 -3.14 -1.73 8.39
CA ASP A 7 -2.87 -1.74 6.95
C ASP A 7 -1.46 -1.25 6.69
N PHE A 8 -0.68 -2.06 5.98
CA PHE A 8 0.74 -1.79 5.82
C PHE A 8 1.29 -2.56 4.62
N GLY A 9 2.04 -1.90 3.77
CA GLY A 9 2.56 -2.50 2.54
C GLY A 9 3.97 -2.06 2.18
N ARG A 10 4.74 -3.00 1.63
CA ARG A 10 6.05 -2.76 1.01
C ARG A 10 6.18 -3.59 -0.25
N THR A 11 6.88 -3.04 -1.23
CA THR A 11 7.33 -3.80 -2.41
C THR A 11 8.75 -4.28 -2.17
N LEU A 12 9.00 -5.52 -2.54
CA LEU A 12 10.32 -6.15 -2.49
C LEU A 12 10.55 -6.94 -3.78
N ALA A 13 11.79 -7.23 -4.11
CA ALA A 13 12.15 -8.11 -5.22
C ALA A 13 12.67 -9.45 -4.72
N VAL A 14 12.49 -10.52 -5.52
CA VAL A 14 13.07 -11.83 -5.28
C VAL A 14 14.11 -12.10 -6.37
N GLY A 15 15.34 -12.41 -5.98
CA GLY A 15 16.46 -12.69 -6.88
C GLY A 15 17.12 -11.40 -7.36
N LYS A 16 16.75 -10.87 -8.50
CA LYS A 16 17.32 -9.65 -9.09
C LYS A 16 16.24 -8.62 -9.34
N SER A 17 16.48 -7.39 -8.94
CA SER A 17 15.68 -6.26 -9.40
C SER A 17 16.23 -5.73 -10.74
N GLY A 18 15.34 -5.18 -11.56
CA GLY A 18 15.73 -4.36 -12.68
C GLY A 18 15.81 -2.89 -12.26
N SER A 19 16.68 -2.11 -12.91
CA SER A 19 16.81 -0.67 -12.61
C SER A 19 15.50 0.11 -12.70
N GLU A 20 14.56 -0.32 -13.54
CA GLU A 20 13.24 0.30 -13.66
C GLU A 20 12.39 0.12 -12.38
N LEU A 21 12.45 -1.04 -11.73
CA LEU A 21 11.73 -1.27 -10.48
C LEU A 21 12.33 -0.42 -9.35
N GLU A 22 13.66 -0.31 -9.31
CA GLU A 22 14.34 0.53 -8.32
C GLU A 22 13.98 2.02 -8.52
N GLU A 23 14.03 2.53 -9.76
CA GLU A 23 13.61 3.90 -10.10
C GLU A 23 12.15 4.16 -9.70
N VAL A 24 11.24 3.27 -10.06
CA VAL A 24 9.79 3.38 -9.72
C VAL A 24 9.58 3.33 -8.22
N TYR A 25 10.34 2.50 -7.50
CA TYR A 25 10.25 2.41 -6.05
C TYR A 25 10.70 3.72 -5.37
N ASP A 26 11.80 4.32 -5.84
CA ASP A 26 12.30 5.61 -5.33
C ASP A 26 11.26 6.73 -5.51
N ILE A 27 10.57 6.78 -6.68
CA ILE A 27 9.48 7.73 -6.93
C ILE A 27 8.33 7.52 -5.95
N VAL A 28 7.97 6.27 -5.67
CA VAL A 28 6.89 5.95 -4.71
C VAL A 28 7.27 6.33 -3.29
N ILE A 29 8.53 6.13 -2.86
CA ILE A 29 9.06 6.63 -1.57
C ILE A 29 8.93 8.14 -1.48
N GLU A 30 9.39 8.87 -2.50
CA GLU A 30 9.34 10.33 -2.54
C GLU A 30 7.88 10.83 -2.49
N SER A 31 6.98 10.16 -3.21
CA SER A 31 5.56 10.43 -3.22
C SER A 31 4.93 10.25 -1.82
N ALA A 32 5.24 9.15 -1.13
CA ALA A 32 4.78 8.89 0.24
C ALA A 32 5.30 9.97 1.23
N ALA A 33 6.57 10.35 1.09
CA ALA A 33 7.17 11.40 1.91
C ALA A 33 6.53 12.78 1.68
N ALA A 34 6.19 13.11 0.42
CA ALA A 34 5.49 14.35 0.08
C ALA A 34 4.09 14.38 0.70
N GLY A 35 3.35 13.27 0.62
CA GLY A 35 2.05 13.12 1.26
C GLY A 35 2.13 13.29 2.78
N LEU A 36 3.05 12.59 3.44
CA LEU A 36 3.28 12.71 4.88
C LEU A 36 3.61 14.15 5.30
N SER A 37 4.44 14.84 4.53
CA SER A 37 4.84 16.23 4.81
C SER A 37 3.69 17.22 4.67
N ALA A 38 2.67 16.91 3.88
CA ALA A 38 1.47 17.73 3.71
C ALA A 38 0.47 17.57 4.88
N VAL A 39 0.58 16.51 5.67
CA VAL A 39 -0.36 16.21 6.76
C VAL A 39 -0.18 17.16 7.93
N LYS A 40 -1.26 17.88 8.28
CA LYS A 40 -1.37 18.67 9.53
C LYS A 40 -2.83 18.99 9.81
N PRO A 41 -3.20 19.35 11.06
CA PRO A 41 -4.55 19.80 11.36
C PRO A 41 -4.94 21.02 10.50
N GLY A 42 -6.17 21.03 9.99
CA GLY A 42 -6.71 22.11 9.17
C GLY A 42 -6.47 21.97 7.65
N VAL A 43 -5.66 21.02 7.21
CA VAL A 43 -5.46 20.71 5.78
C VAL A 43 -6.63 19.86 5.27
N LEU A 44 -6.99 20.01 4.01
CA LEU A 44 -8.00 19.16 3.39
C LEU A 44 -7.41 17.81 2.97
N ALA A 45 -8.21 16.75 3.05
CA ALA A 45 -7.81 15.41 2.62
C ALA A 45 -7.29 15.40 1.16
N ARG A 46 -7.97 16.13 0.26
CA ARG A 46 -7.53 16.30 -1.15
C ARG A 46 -6.16 16.96 -1.30
N ASP A 47 -5.74 17.82 -0.38
CA ASP A 47 -4.45 18.49 -0.51
C ASP A 47 -3.29 17.54 -0.19
N VAL A 48 -3.52 16.54 0.67
CA VAL A 48 -2.59 15.43 0.90
C VAL A 48 -2.53 14.54 -0.35
N ASP A 49 -3.68 14.19 -0.96
CA ASP A 49 -3.70 13.44 -2.22
C ASP A 49 -2.93 14.16 -3.33
N ARG A 50 -3.16 15.47 -3.49
CA ARG A 50 -2.47 16.26 -4.51
C ARG A 50 -0.96 16.31 -4.31
N ALA A 51 -0.50 16.46 -3.05
CA ALA A 51 0.93 16.46 -2.75
C ALA A 51 1.59 15.12 -3.11
N THR A 52 0.92 14.03 -2.77
CA THR A 52 1.35 12.66 -3.08
C THR A 52 1.37 12.42 -4.60
N ARG A 53 0.27 12.70 -5.26
CA ARG A 53 0.04 12.46 -6.69
C ARG A 53 0.99 13.27 -7.57
N LYS A 54 1.25 14.53 -7.20
CA LYS A 54 2.11 15.43 -7.98
C LYS A 54 3.50 14.85 -8.22
N VAL A 55 4.11 14.18 -7.27
CA VAL A 55 5.45 13.56 -7.43
C VAL A 55 5.44 12.52 -8.55
N ILE A 56 4.42 11.66 -8.54
CA ILE A 56 4.26 10.60 -9.55
C ILE A 56 3.95 11.19 -10.93
N GLU A 57 3.14 12.27 -10.99
CA GLU A 57 2.83 12.98 -12.23
C GLU A 57 4.06 13.68 -12.81
N ASP A 58 4.82 14.39 -11.99
CA ASP A 58 6.06 15.08 -12.40
C ASP A 58 7.12 14.09 -12.92
N ALA A 59 7.13 12.86 -12.39
CA ALA A 59 7.97 11.77 -12.88
C ALA A 59 7.44 11.10 -14.18
N GLY A 60 6.27 11.51 -14.69
CA GLY A 60 5.69 10.98 -15.92
C GLY A 60 4.86 9.70 -15.76
N TYR A 61 4.51 9.30 -14.54
CA TYR A 61 3.75 8.09 -14.24
C TYR A 61 2.31 8.37 -13.78
N GLY A 62 1.78 9.58 -13.95
CA GLY A 62 0.46 9.97 -13.45
C GLY A 62 -0.68 9.04 -13.87
N ASP A 63 -0.68 8.55 -15.13
CA ASP A 63 -1.67 7.60 -15.64
C ASP A 63 -1.53 6.16 -15.05
N LYS A 64 -0.48 5.91 -14.28
CA LYS A 64 -0.21 4.63 -13.60
C LYS A 64 -0.60 4.66 -12.10
N PHE A 65 -0.92 5.83 -11.55
CA PHE A 65 -1.47 6.00 -10.20
C PHE A 65 -2.99 6.22 -10.29
N ARG A 66 -3.77 5.14 -10.27
CA ARG A 66 -5.19 5.13 -10.65
C ARG A 66 -6.17 5.07 -9.48
N HIS A 67 -5.68 5.03 -8.26
CA HIS A 67 -6.51 5.00 -7.06
C HIS A 67 -6.25 6.23 -6.19
N ARG A 68 -7.06 6.41 -5.16
CA ARG A 68 -6.85 7.44 -4.13
C ARG A 68 -5.55 7.21 -3.37
N THR A 69 -5.00 8.26 -2.77
CA THR A 69 -3.78 8.18 -1.97
C THR A 69 -3.95 7.33 -0.71
N GLY A 70 -5.17 7.26 -0.15
CA GLY A 70 -5.41 6.48 1.04
C GLY A 70 -6.84 6.57 1.56
N HIS A 71 -7.07 6.06 2.75
CA HIS A 71 -8.36 6.02 3.43
C HIS A 71 -8.17 6.06 4.94
N CYS A 72 -9.14 6.59 5.68
CA CYS A 72 -9.14 6.43 7.14
C CYS A 72 -9.29 4.95 7.52
N ILE A 73 -8.75 4.63 8.69
CA ILE A 73 -8.69 3.28 9.24
C ILE A 73 -8.93 3.31 10.74
N GLY A 74 -9.70 2.36 11.23
CA GLY A 74 -10.04 2.23 12.64
C GLY A 74 -10.56 0.84 12.96
N LEU A 75 -11.85 0.72 13.24
CA LEU A 75 -12.51 -0.57 13.44
C LEU A 75 -12.75 -1.29 12.11
N ASP A 76 -13.01 -0.52 11.05
CA ASP A 76 -13.02 -1.03 9.68
C ASP A 76 -11.69 -0.70 9.00
N VAL A 77 -11.30 -1.51 8.00
CA VAL A 77 -10.10 -1.27 7.21
C VAL A 77 -10.25 0.02 6.40
N HIS A 78 -11.44 0.22 5.81
CA HIS A 78 -11.75 1.41 5.02
C HIS A 78 -12.84 2.25 5.72
N GLU A 79 -12.46 3.42 6.22
CA GLU A 79 -13.36 4.39 6.82
C GLU A 79 -13.27 5.75 6.10
N TYR A 80 -14.30 6.58 6.24
CA TYR A 80 -14.26 7.99 5.83
C TYR A 80 -13.48 8.84 6.86
N PRO A 81 -12.83 9.95 6.38
CA PRO A 81 -12.71 10.40 4.98
C PRO A 81 -11.73 9.57 4.16
N PHE A 82 -11.82 9.73 2.83
CA PHE A 82 -10.81 9.20 1.92
C PHE A 82 -9.75 10.26 1.61
N ILE A 83 -8.51 9.85 1.46
CA ILE A 83 -7.45 10.74 0.97
C ILE A 83 -7.47 10.67 -0.55
N SER A 84 -8.34 11.49 -1.14
CA SER A 84 -8.61 11.52 -2.59
C SER A 84 -8.77 12.94 -3.10
N GLU A 85 -8.66 13.13 -4.41
CA GLU A 85 -8.72 14.44 -5.06
C GLU A 85 -10.05 15.19 -4.82
N GLU A 86 -11.14 14.45 -4.58
CA GLU A 86 -12.47 15.02 -4.40
C GLU A 86 -12.85 15.30 -2.94
N ASP A 87 -12.09 14.74 -1.95
CA ASP A 87 -12.49 14.80 -0.55
C ASP A 87 -12.04 16.13 0.10
N GLU A 88 -13.00 16.94 0.50
CA GLU A 88 -12.81 18.25 1.13
C GLU A 88 -12.84 18.20 2.67
N THR A 89 -12.81 17.00 3.25
CA THR A 89 -12.79 16.87 4.71
C THR A 89 -11.55 17.52 5.29
N VAL A 90 -11.74 18.34 6.30
CA VAL A 90 -10.65 18.96 7.06
C VAL A 90 -10.04 17.92 7.98
N LEU A 91 -8.74 17.72 7.90
CA LEU A 91 -8.02 16.81 8.79
C LEU A 91 -7.92 17.37 10.20
N GLU A 92 -8.26 16.56 11.19
CA GLU A 92 -8.22 16.89 12.61
C GLU A 92 -7.19 16.03 13.34
N ALA A 93 -6.60 16.56 14.40
CA ALA A 93 -5.68 15.78 15.25
C ALA A 93 -6.38 14.55 15.83
N GLY A 94 -5.72 13.42 15.77
CA GLY A 94 -6.24 12.10 16.17
C GLY A 94 -6.77 11.27 15.02
N MET A 95 -7.07 11.83 13.85
CA MET A 95 -7.44 11.05 12.67
C MET A 95 -6.28 10.14 12.25
N THR A 96 -6.63 8.92 11.84
CA THR A 96 -5.69 7.92 11.30
C THR A 96 -6.11 7.51 9.90
N PHE A 97 -5.17 7.46 8.97
CA PHE A 97 -5.42 7.08 7.58
C PHE A 97 -4.16 6.51 6.93
N THR A 98 -4.31 5.83 5.81
CA THR A 98 -3.19 5.33 5.01
C THR A 98 -2.67 6.39 4.06
N ILE A 99 -1.36 6.36 3.79
CA ILE A 99 -0.73 6.95 2.61
C ILE A 99 -0.08 5.80 1.85
N GLU A 100 -0.62 5.51 0.65
CA GLU A 100 -0.32 4.29 -0.11
C GLU A 100 -0.07 4.55 -1.61
N PRO A 101 0.78 5.52 -1.97
CA PRO A 101 1.05 5.77 -3.38
C PRO A 101 1.55 4.53 -4.09
N SER A 102 1.16 4.39 -5.35
CA SER A 102 1.60 3.27 -6.17
C SER A 102 1.81 3.69 -7.63
N ILE A 103 2.70 2.97 -8.30
CA ILE A 103 2.83 3.00 -9.75
C ILE A 103 2.60 1.57 -10.23
N PHE A 104 1.50 1.34 -10.97
CA PHE A 104 1.19 0.05 -11.55
C PHE A 104 1.14 0.13 -13.06
N TRP A 105 2.15 -0.42 -13.72
CA TRP A 105 2.23 -0.56 -15.16
C TRP A 105 2.10 -2.04 -15.55
N PRO A 106 0.89 -2.50 -15.89
CA PRO A 106 0.64 -3.91 -16.14
C PRO A 106 1.60 -4.53 -17.15
N GLY A 107 2.17 -5.68 -16.80
CA GLY A 107 3.14 -6.41 -17.64
C GLY A 107 4.55 -5.82 -17.66
N ARG A 108 4.83 -4.75 -16.90
CA ARG A 108 6.12 -4.09 -16.86
C ARG A 108 6.68 -3.93 -15.46
N VAL A 109 6.06 -3.11 -14.63
CA VAL A 109 6.54 -2.81 -13.27
C VAL A 109 5.39 -2.44 -12.35
N GLY A 110 5.54 -2.69 -11.05
CA GLY A 110 4.61 -2.22 -10.04
C GLY A 110 5.28 -2.07 -8.69
N ALA A 111 5.02 -0.95 -8.04
CA ALA A 111 5.48 -0.69 -6.67
C ALA A 111 4.42 0.06 -5.87
N ARG A 112 4.37 -0.23 -4.56
CA ARG A 112 3.59 0.47 -3.53
C ARG A 112 4.38 0.50 -2.23
N ILE A 113 4.27 1.63 -1.54
CA ILE A 113 4.57 1.76 -0.12
C ILE A 113 3.28 2.20 0.55
N GLU A 114 2.98 1.63 1.71
CA GLU A 114 1.78 1.92 2.46
C GLU A 114 2.08 2.00 3.94
N ASP A 115 1.74 3.12 4.54
CA ASP A 115 1.91 3.40 5.95
C ASP A 115 0.65 4.01 6.55
N ILE A 116 0.36 3.65 7.82
CA ILE A 116 -0.68 4.31 8.59
C ILE A 116 -0.10 5.58 9.23
N ILE A 117 -0.77 6.69 8.98
CA ILE A 117 -0.42 8.01 9.49
C ILE A 117 -1.43 8.43 10.55
N VAL A 118 -0.96 9.03 11.64
CA VAL A 118 -1.79 9.77 12.57
C VAL A 118 -1.54 11.27 12.42
N VAL A 119 -2.61 12.05 12.39
CA VAL A 119 -2.54 13.52 12.45
C VAL A 119 -2.24 13.93 13.88
N THR A 120 -1.10 14.56 14.12
CA THR A 120 -0.73 15.16 15.41
C THR A 120 -0.86 16.68 15.36
N GLN A 121 -0.70 17.37 16.48
CA GLN A 121 -0.69 18.83 16.50
C GLN A 121 0.49 19.42 15.71
N GLU A 122 1.58 18.68 15.61
CA GLU A 122 2.82 19.09 14.93
C GLU A 122 2.84 18.69 13.44
N GLY A 123 1.94 17.78 13.01
CA GLY A 123 1.91 17.27 11.64
C GLY A 123 1.60 15.77 11.56
N GLY A 124 1.87 15.17 10.42
CA GLY A 124 1.72 13.73 10.21
C GLY A 124 2.84 12.93 10.89
N ARG A 125 2.47 11.77 11.46
CA ARG A 125 3.43 10.80 12.02
C ARG A 125 3.04 9.38 11.63
N LYS A 126 4.00 8.59 11.13
CA LYS A 126 3.81 7.16 10.89
C LYS A 126 3.53 6.42 12.20
N LEU A 127 2.57 5.50 12.20
CA LEU A 127 2.29 4.58 13.30
C LEU A 127 3.10 3.29 13.23
N ASN A 128 3.39 2.83 12.04
CA ASN A 128 4.27 1.69 11.82
C ASN A 128 5.73 2.14 11.75
N ASP A 129 6.62 1.36 12.38
CA ASP A 129 8.07 1.58 12.38
C ASP A 129 8.72 0.47 11.54
N TYR A 130 8.78 0.68 10.24
CA TYR A 130 9.40 -0.23 9.29
C TYR A 130 10.16 0.57 8.23
N SER A 131 11.33 0.04 7.80
CA SER A 131 12.17 0.71 6.80
C SER A 131 11.42 0.90 5.47
N ASP A 132 11.71 2.04 4.82
CA ASP A 132 11.30 2.32 3.43
C ASP A 132 12.37 1.82 2.43
N ASP A 133 13.44 1.17 2.89
CA ASP A 133 14.50 0.66 2.01
C ASP A 133 13.95 -0.41 1.06
N PHE A 134 14.41 -0.37 -0.20
CA PHE A 134 14.10 -1.42 -1.15
C PHE A 134 14.83 -2.71 -0.81
N VAL A 135 14.08 -3.79 -0.58
CA VAL A 135 14.63 -5.07 -0.15
C VAL A 135 14.66 -6.05 -1.32
N ILE A 136 15.83 -6.66 -1.53
CA ILE A 136 16.00 -7.78 -2.46
C ILE A 136 16.21 -9.06 -1.64
N ILE A 137 15.28 -10.01 -1.79
CA ILE A 137 15.37 -11.33 -1.14
C ILE A 137 16.15 -12.26 -2.04
N ASP A 138 17.17 -12.92 -1.51
CA ASP A 138 17.97 -13.87 -2.28
C ASP A 138 17.14 -15.08 -2.67
N SER A 139 17.10 -15.43 -3.97
CA SER A 139 16.34 -16.59 -4.46
C SER A 139 16.84 -17.93 -3.91
N ALA A 140 18.08 -18.01 -3.47
CA ALA A 140 18.64 -19.21 -2.84
C ALA A 140 18.09 -19.46 -1.41
N SER A 141 17.60 -18.43 -0.73
CA SER A 141 16.96 -18.58 0.59
C SER A 141 15.49 -19.02 0.50
N ALA A 142 14.91 -19.01 -0.68
CA ALA A 142 13.53 -19.42 -0.93
C ALA A 142 13.38 -20.91 -1.31
N SER A 143 14.47 -21.70 -1.34
CA SER A 143 14.38 -23.14 -1.43
C SER A 143 13.81 -23.68 -0.11
N LEU A 144 12.50 -23.82 -0.06
CA LEU A 144 11.86 -24.67 0.92
C LEU A 144 12.51 -26.04 0.78
N ASP A 145 13.16 -26.49 1.85
CA ASP A 145 13.65 -27.84 1.98
C ASP A 145 12.44 -28.79 1.88
N THR A 146 12.11 -29.19 0.68
CA THR A 146 11.18 -30.30 0.45
C THR A 146 11.95 -31.57 0.78
N GLY A 147 12.25 -31.75 2.08
CA GLY A 147 12.71 -33.00 2.61
C GLY A 147 11.74 -34.09 2.21
N GLY A 148 12.12 -34.84 1.17
CA GLY A 148 11.37 -35.95 0.72
C GLY A 148 11.39 -37.06 1.76
N ASP A 149 10.30 -37.24 2.45
CA ASP A 149 9.94 -38.51 3.02
C ASP A 149 8.58 -38.90 2.47
N GLY A 150 8.66 -39.93 1.63
CA GLY A 150 7.51 -40.52 0.98
C GLY A 150 6.50 -41.03 2.02
N CYS A 151 5.33 -40.45 1.95
CA CYS A 151 4.13 -41.10 2.46
C CYS A 151 3.10 -41.07 1.32
N ALA A 152 3.07 -42.17 0.58
CA ALA A 152 1.99 -42.47 -0.33
C ALA A 152 0.71 -42.67 0.50
N HIS A 153 -0.18 -41.72 0.49
CA HIS A 153 -1.57 -41.91 0.85
C HIS A 153 -2.45 -41.49 -0.33
N ASP A 154 -2.90 -42.53 -1.00
CA ASP A 154 -4.02 -42.55 -1.91
C ASP A 154 -5.28 -42.07 -1.20
N HIS A 155 -5.83 -40.92 -1.60
CA HIS A 155 -7.21 -40.52 -1.32
C HIS A 155 -7.81 -39.82 -2.54
N GLN A 156 -8.52 -40.64 -3.25
CA GLN A 156 -9.53 -40.32 -4.23
C GLN A 156 -10.67 -39.50 -3.63
N GLU A 157 -11.14 -38.55 -4.43
CA GLU A 157 -12.43 -37.87 -4.35
C GLU A 157 -12.74 -36.91 -3.20
N ARG A 158 -12.78 -35.59 -3.52
CA ARG A 158 -14.03 -34.80 -3.53
C ARG A 158 -13.82 -33.44 -4.22
N ALA A 159 -14.29 -33.39 -5.46
CA ALA A 159 -14.65 -32.11 -6.08
C ALA A 159 -15.86 -31.51 -5.35
N GLY A 160 -15.70 -30.30 -4.83
CA GLY A 160 -16.78 -29.47 -4.33
C GLY A 160 -16.65 -28.09 -4.95
N CYS A 161 -17.33 -27.87 -6.08
CA CYS A 161 -17.59 -26.55 -6.61
C CYS A 161 -18.42 -25.75 -5.61
N LEU A 162 -17.95 -24.59 -5.24
CA LEU A 162 -18.80 -23.55 -4.64
C LEU A 162 -19.44 -22.75 -5.79
N PRO A 163 -20.74 -22.43 -5.69
CA PRO A 163 -21.43 -21.67 -6.74
C PRO A 163 -21.08 -20.19 -6.68
N ASP A 164 -20.97 -19.59 -7.87
CA ASP A 164 -20.92 -18.15 -8.09
C ASP A 164 -22.18 -17.47 -7.52
N GLU A 165 -22.06 -16.71 -6.44
CA GLU A 165 -23.09 -15.77 -6.05
C GLU A 165 -22.83 -14.42 -6.70
N VAL A 166 -23.71 -14.09 -7.63
CA VAL A 166 -23.87 -12.80 -8.28
C VAL A 166 -24.38 -11.80 -7.26
N LEU A 167 -23.64 -10.72 -7.03
CA LEU A 167 -24.13 -9.56 -6.27
C LEU A 167 -25.07 -8.74 -7.14
N PRO A 168 -26.23 -8.31 -6.61
CA PRO A 168 -27.13 -7.40 -7.34
C PRO A 168 -26.63 -5.96 -7.31
N GLU A 169 -27.06 -5.21 -8.32
CA GLU A 169 -26.81 -3.80 -8.64
C GLU A 169 -27.05 -2.80 -7.49
#